data_10915abe21907c5ebb8d21e738169957
#
_entry.id   10915abe21907c5ebb8d21e738169957
#
_cell.length_a   1.000
_cell.length_b   1.000
_cell.length_c   1.000
_cell.angle_alpha   90.00
_cell.angle_beta   90.00
_cell.angle_gamma   90.00
#
_symmetry.space_group_name_H-M   'P 1'
#
loop_
_entity.id
_entity.type
_entity.pdbx_description
1 polymer ?
#
loop_
_entity_poly.entity_id
_entity_poly.type
_entity_poly.pdbx_seq_one_letter_code
_entity_poly.pdbx_strand_id
1 'polypeptide(L)'
;MLILTKIFHFEMAHAIHGYSGACKNIHGHSYELHVSISSTELNEDYITAPGFIIDFKDLKKLINSTIIDKFDHKLVLSRAFLNDHKTILNEENLIEWEVEPTVENLLLYIKKILTARLSNELKLVKLKLHETKDSYAEWV
;
A
#
# COMPACT_ATOMS: atom_id res chain seq x y z
N MET A 1 -7.36 -13.21 -19.04
CA MET A 1 -7.70 -11.91 -18.39
C MET A 1 -6.55 -10.92 -18.62
N LEU A 2 -6.86 -9.74 -19.13
CA LEU A 2 -5.85 -8.68 -19.29
C LEU A 2 -5.69 -7.92 -17.97
N ILE A 3 -4.46 -7.78 -17.51
CA ILE A 3 -4.12 -7.12 -16.26
C ILE A 3 -3.14 -5.99 -16.53
N LEU A 4 -3.44 -4.80 -16.02
CA LEU A 4 -2.55 -3.66 -16.01
C LEU A 4 -1.90 -3.54 -14.63
N THR A 5 -0.59 -3.41 -14.60
CA THR A 5 0.15 -3.21 -13.34
C THR A 5 0.94 -1.91 -13.39
N LYS A 6 0.82 -1.12 -12.35
CA LYS A 6 1.66 0.06 -12.14
C LYS A 6 2.41 -0.07 -10.82
N ILE A 7 3.67 0.35 -10.82
CA ILE A 7 4.59 0.24 -9.69
C ILE A 7 4.78 1.62 -9.05
N PHE A 8 4.77 1.65 -7.73
CA PHE A 8 4.93 2.84 -6.89
C PHE A 8 6.00 2.60 -5.84
N HIS A 9 6.61 3.67 -5.36
CA HIS A 9 7.62 3.63 -4.31
C HIS A 9 7.30 4.62 -3.21
N PHE A 10 7.57 4.25 -1.97
CA PHE A 10 7.52 5.17 -0.83
C PHE A 10 8.48 4.73 0.27
N GLU A 11 8.99 5.71 1.02
CA GLU A 11 9.87 5.51 2.16
C GLU A 11 9.05 5.59 3.43
N MET A 12 9.11 4.59 4.29
CA MET A 12 8.32 4.58 5.53
C MET A 12 9.09 3.88 6.64
N ALA A 13 8.96 4.40 7.85
CA ALA A 13 9.49 3.79 9.06
C ALA A 13 8.38 3.15 9.88
N HIS A 14 8.72 2.10 10.61
CA HIS A 14 7.84 1.39 11.52
C HIS A 14 8.61 0.70 12.63
N ALA A 15 7.87 0.16 13.61
CA ALA A 15 8.36 -0.80 14.59
C ALA A 15 7.23 -1.78 14.93
N ILE A 16 7.60 -2.99 15.33
CA ILE A 16 6.65 -4.05 15.66
C ILE A 16 6.65 -4.30 17.15
N HIS A 17 5.52 -4.00 17.81
CA HIS A 17 5.32 -4.26 19.23
C HIS A 17 5.12 -5.75 19.50
N GLY A 18 5.64 -6.22 20.64
CA GLY A 18 5.46 -7.61 21.06
C GLY A 18 6.37 -8.62 20.33
N TYR A 19 7.28 -8.13 19.48
CA TYR A 19 8.22 -8.97 18.76
C TYR A 19 9.61 -8.91 19.43
N SER A 20 10.29 -10.06 19.55
CA SER A 20 11.59 -10.16 20.23
C SER A 20 12.80 -9.93 19.33
N GLY A 21 12.62 -9.88 18.00
CA GLY A 21 13.67 -9.65 17.02
C GLY A 21 13.97 -8.16 16.79
N ALA A 22 14.87 -7.87 15.82
CA ALA A 22 15.31 -6.51 15.51
C ALA A 22 14.17 -5.57 15.08
N CYS A 23 13.09 -6.10 14.52
CA CYS A 23 11.92 -5.31 14.08
C CYS A 23 11.14 -4.65 15.22
N LYS A 24 11.44 -4.96 16.49
CA LYS A 24 10.90 -4.22 17.63
C LYS A 24 11.42 -2.78 17.70
N ASN A 25 12.54 -2.49 17.05
CA ASN A 25 13.13 -1.15 17.01
C ASN A 25 12.57 -0.37 15.81
N ILE A 26 12.51 0.94 15.93
CA ILE A 26 12.14 1.81 14.81
C ILE A 26 13.19 1.69 13.70
N HIS A 27 12.75 1.36 12.49
CA HIS A 27 13.58 1.26 11.30
C HIS A 27 12.74 1.58 10.07
N GLY A 28 13.38 1.83 8.95
CA GLY A 28 12.72 2.21 7.71
C GLY A 28 13.03 1.26 6.56
N HIS A 29 12.13 1.27 5.58
CA HIS A 29 12.28 0.54 4.33
C HIS A 29 11.93 1.42 3.12
N SER A 30 12.53 1.09 1.99
CA SER A 30 12.10 1.57 0.67
C SER A 30 11.06 0.59 0.12
N TYR A 31 9.79 0.89 0.36
CA TYR A 31 8.69 0.05 -0.08
C TYR A 31 8.45 0.18 -1.59
N GLU A 32 8.13 -0.95 -2.23
CA GLU A 32 7.71 -1.00 -3.63
C GLU A 32 6.34 -1.66 -3.71
N LEU A 33 5.35 -0.90 -4.17
CA LEU A 33 3.95 -1.34 -4.29
C LEU A 33 3.60 -1.57 -5.76
N HIS A 34 3.15 -2.77 -6.10
CA HIS A 34 2.56 -3.12 -7.38
C HIS A 34 1.05 -3.16 -7.26
N VAL A 35 0.36 -2.34 -8.03
CA VAL A 35 -1.11 -2.32 -8.10
C VAL A 35 -1.53 -2.88 -9.46
N SER A 36 -2.25 -3.99 -9.44
CA SER A 36 -2.73 -4.69 -10.63
C SER A 36 -4.25 -4.62 -10.71
N ILE A 37 -4.73 -4.08 -11.80
CA ILE A 37 -6.16 -3.91 -12.07
C ILE A 37 -6.55 -4.53 -13.40
N SER A 38 -7.84 -4.79 -13.56
CA SER A 38 -8.47 -5.20 -14.81
C SER A 38 -9.80 -4.45 -14.97
N SER A 39 -10.40 -4.53 -16.15
CA SER A 39 -11.78 -4.08 -16.35
C SER A 39 -12.77 -5.17 -15.96
N THR A 40 -13.94 -4.77 -15.48
CA THR A 40 -15.07 -5.68 -15.22
C THR A 40 -15.77 -6.10 -16.51
N GLU A 41 -15.59 -5.37 -17.60
CA GLU A 41 -16.33 -5.52 -18.86
C GLU A 41 -15.48 -6.03 -20.05
N LEU A 42 -14.26 -6.53 -19.79
CA LEU A 42 -13.40 -7.03 -20.86
C LEU A 42 -13.93 -8.32 -21.48
N ASN A 43 -14.16 -8.26 -22.78
CA ASN A 43 -14.24 -9.43 -23.67
C ASN A 43 -12.82 -9.80 -24.13
N GLU A 44 -12.69 -10.92 -24.82
CA GLU A 44 -11.39 -11.40 -25.33
C GLU A 44 -10.95 -10.71 -26.62
N ASP A 45 -11.73 -9.74 -27.13
CA ASP A 45 -11.46 -8.94 -28.32
C ASP A 45 -10.67 -7.67 -28.02
N TYR A 46 -10.37 -6.90 -29.06
CA TYR A 46 -9.71 -5.60 -28.92
C TYR A 46 -10.57 -4.62 -28.11
N ILE A 47 -9.89 -3.79 -27.34
CA ILE A 47 -10.56 -2.70 -26.59
C ILE A 47 -10.91 -1.59 -27.57
N THR A 48 -12.18 -1.19 -27.59
CA THR A 48 -12.65 -0.08 -28.41
C THR A 48 -11.96 1.23 -28.05
N ALA A 49 -11.97 2.20 -28.98
CA ALA A 49 -11.33 3.50 -28.75
C ALA A 49 -11.79 4.11 -27.41
N PRO A 50 -10.86 4.65 -26.61
CA PRO A 50 -9.46 4.97 -26.92
C PRO A 50 -8.46 3.79 -26.85
N GLY A 51 -8.90 2.55 -26.60
CA GLY A 51 -8.07 1.35 -26.69
C GLY A 51 -7.29 1.01 -25.42
N PHE A 52 -7.67 1.56 -24.27
CA PHE A 52 -7.08 1.25 -22.98
C PHE A 52 -8.17 1.14 -21.88
N ILE A 53 -7.89 0.38 -20.83
CA ILE A 53 -8.79 0.20 -19.67
C ILE A 53 -8.85 1.48 -18.82
N ILE A 54 -7.71 2.08 -18.58
CA ILE A 54 -7.53 3.35 -17.85
C ILE A 54 -6.23 4.01 -18.29
N ASP A 55 -6.18 5.34 -18.31
CA ASP A 55 -4.92 6.06 -18.46
C ASP A 55 -4.04 5.83 -17.23
N PHE A 56 -2.80 5.42 -17.43
CA PHE A 56 -1.84 5.25 -16.33
C PHE A 56 -1.62 6.53 -15.50
N LYS A 57 -1.85 7.72 -16.07
CA LYS A 57 -1.79 8.99 -15.32
C LYS A 57 -2.92 9.08 -14.30
N ASP A 58 -4.12 8.64 -14.66
CA ASP A 58 -5.27 8.65 -13.76
C ASP A 58 -5.09 7.62 -12.63
N LEU A 59 -4.61 6.43 -12.97
CA LEU A 59 -4.25 5.42 -11.96
C LEU A 59 -3.17 5.94 -11.01
N LYS A 60 -2.13 6.60 -11.55
CA LYS A 60 -1.06 7.22 -10.75
C LYS A 60 -1.63 8.25 -9.78
N LYS A 61 -2.49 9.13 -10.26
CA LYS A 61 -3.12 10.18 -9.44
C LYS A 61 -3.94 9.59 -8.30
N LEU A 62 -4.73 8.57 -8.59
CA LEU A 62 -5.53 7.88 -7.58
C LEU A 62 -4.66 7.24 -6.49
N ILE A 63 -3.65 6.46 -6.88
CA ILE A 63 -2.79 5.75 -5.93
C ILE A 63 -1.93 6.73 -5.13
N ASN A 64 -1.38 7.77 -5.75
CA ASN A 64 -0.60 8.77 -5.05
C ASN A 64 -1.45 9.47 -3.98
N SER A 65 -2.64 9.94 -4.33
CA SER A 65 -3.49 10.70 -3.39
C SER A 65 -4.08 9.84 -2.26
N THR A 66 -4.28 8.56 -2.49
CA THR A 66 -4.93 7.67 -1.50
C THR A 66 -3.94 6.85 -0.66
N ILE A 67 -2.77 6.55 -1.18
CA ILE A 67 -1.79 5.66 -0.53
C ILE A 67 -0.43 6.33 -0.37
N ILE A 68 0.22 6.74 -1.46
CA ILE A 68 1.63 7.16 -1.41
C ILE A 68 1.79 8.41 -0.54
N ASP A 69 0.99 9.45 -0.77
CA ASP A 69 1.06 10.71 -0.02
C ASP A 69 0.74 10.52 1.47
N LYS A 70 0.01 9.46 1.80
CA LYS A 70 -0.31 9.13 3.18
C LYS A 70 0.86 8.52 3.94
N PHE A 71 1.65 7.67 3.28
CA PHE A 71 2.69 6.88 3.94
C PHE A 71 4.11 7.36 3.68
N ASP A 72 4.35 8.04 2.56
CA ASP A 72 5.69 8.45 2.19
C ASP A 72 6.29 9.41 3.23
N HIS A 73 7.49 9.08 3.72
CA HIS A 73 8.21 9.78 4.79
C HIS A 73 7.47 9.82 6.14
N LYS A 74 6.62 8.82 6.40
CA LYS A 74 5.89 8.69 7.67
C LYS A 74 6.51 7.62 8.57
N LEU A 75 6.22 7.76 9.86
CA LEU A 75 6.47 6.77 10.89
C LEU A 75 5.14 6.19 11.33
N VAL A 76 4.92 4.90 11.07
CA VAL A 76 3.68 4.21 11.45
C VAL A 76 3.96 3.32 12.66
N LEU A 77 3.25 3.56 13.74
CA LEU A 77 3.38 2.81 15.00
C LEU A 77 2.00 2.42 15.52
N SER A 78 1.92 1.25 16.12
CA SER A 78 0.69 0.81 16.79
C SER A 78 0.47 1.58 18.09
N ARG A 79 -0.79 1.66 18.51
CA ARG A 79 -1.15 2.19 19.84
C ARG A 79 -0.43 1.41 20.95
N ALA A 80 -0.31 0.10 20.83
CA ALA A 80 0.40 -0.73 21.79
C ALA A 80 1.89 -0.34 21.91
N PHE A 81 2.57 -0.08 20.80
CA PHE A 81 3.94 0.43 20.82
C PHE A 81 4.03 1.79 21.49
N LEU A 82 3.14 2.72 21.14
CA LEU A 82 3.14 4.08 21.68
C LEU A 82 2.85 4.15 23.16
N ASN A 83 2.05 3.23 23.70
CA ASN A 83 1.80 3.15 25.15
C ASN A 83 3.09 2.89 25.94
N ASP A 84 4.05 2.17 25.37
CA ASP A 84 5.35 1.88 25.98
C ASP A 84 6.44 2.90 25.60
N HIS A 85 6.15 3.82 24.64
CA HIS A 85 7.12 4.79 24.09
C HIS A 85 6.49 6.19 23.95
N LYS A 86 5.97 6.73 25.03
CA LYS A 86 5.16 7.97 25.05
C LYS A 86 5.89 9.23 24.57
N THR A 87 7.22 9.24 24.59
CA THR A 87 8.02 10.39 24.10
C THR A 87 7.93 10.60 22.60
N ILE A 88 7.47 9.61 21.85
CA ILE A 88 7.33 9.65 20.37
C ILE A 88 6.02 10.30 19.94
N LEU A 89 5.04 10.48 20.83
CA LEU A 89 3.70 10.98 20.50
C LEU A 89 3.66 12.36 19.84
N ASN A 90 4.71 13.16 19.97
CA ASN A 90 4.79 14.52 19.43
C ASN A 90 5.52 14.61 18.09
N GLU A 91 5.90 13.49 17.49
CA GLU A 91 6.56 13.48 16.18
C GLU A 91 5.56 13.89 15.08
N GLU A 92 5.95 14.86 14.26
CA GLU A 92 5.08 15.45 13.23
C GLU A 92 4.64 14.45 12.16
N ASN A 93 5.53 13.50 11.81
CA ASN A 93 5.29 12.51 10.78
C ASN A 93 4.70 11.19 11.30
N LEU A 94 4.26 11.16 12.56
CA LEU A 94 3.70 9.96 13.19
C LEU A 94 2.27 9.67 12.70
N ILE A 95 2.03 8.41 12.35
CA ILE A 95 0.70 7.83 12.13
C ILE A 95 0.48 6.74 13.18
N GLU A 96 -0.55 6.90 14.00
CA GLU A 96 -0.97 5.89 14.96
C GLU A 96 -1.93 4.90 14.30
N TRP A 97 -1.66 3.60 14.48
CA TRP A 97 -2.50 2.50 14.01
C TRP A 97 -3.03 1.65 15.16
N GLU A 98 -4.19 1.02 14.93
CA GLU A 98 -4.77 0.08 15.89
C GLU A 98 -4.05 -1.28 15.89
N VAL A 99 -3.42 -1.64 14.77
CA VAL A 99 -2.71 -2.91 14.55
C VAL A 99 -1.25 -2.66 14.24
N GLU A 100 -0.43 -3.71 14.35
CA GLU A 100 0.99 -3.62 14.02
C GLU A 100 1.19 -3.30 12.53
N PRO A 101 2.06 -2.34 12.17
CA PRO A 101 2.30 -1.93 10.79
C PRO A 101 3.26 -2.88 10.05
N THR A 102 2.92 -4.14 10.03
CA THR A 102 3.62 -5.17 9.25
C THR A 102 3.33 -5.02 7.76
N VAL A 103 4.15 -5.61 6.89
CA VAL A 103 3.91 -5.59 5.45
C VAL A 103 2.55 -6.20 5.09
N GLU A 104 2.11 -7.22 5.85
CA GLU A 104 0.81 -7.88 5.69
C GLU A 104 -0.34 -6.92 6.00
N ASN A 105 -0.29 -6.25 7.15
CA ASN A 105 -1.33 -5.30 7.56
C ASN A 105 -1.35 -4.05 6.68
N LEU A 106 -0.18 -3.56 6.24
CA LEU A 106 -0.10 -2.49 5.24
C LEU A 106 -0.78 -2.89 3.94
N LEU A 107 -0.52 -4.10 3.46
CA LEU A 107 -1.13 -4.60 2.22
C LEU A 107 -2.65 -4.75 2.33
N LEU A 108 -3.14 -5.27 3.45
CA LEU A 108 -4.58 -5.38 3.73
C LEU A 108 -5.26 -4.01 3.84
N TYR A 109 -4.59 -3.04 4.45
CA TYR A 109 -5.05 -1.66 4.49
C TYR A 109 -5.16 -1.06 3.08
N ILE A 110 -4.10 -1.18 2.27
CA ILE A 110 -4.07 -0.70 0.89
C ILE A 110 -5.19 -1.35 0.08
N LYS A 111 -5.37 -2.66 0.20
CA LYS A 111 -6.45 -3.40 -0.44
C LYS A 111 -7.82 -2.81 -0.11
N LYS A 112 -8.09 -2.57 1.17
CA LYS A 112 -9.35 -2.00 1.63
C LYS A 112 -9.62 -0.61 1.03
N ILE A 113 -8.62 0.27 1.03
CA ILE A 113 -8.74 1.61 0.47
C ILE A 113 -8.99 1.57 -1.04
N LEU A 114 -8.20 0.81 -1.78
CA LEU A 114 -8.30 0.75 -3.24
C LEU A 114 -9.61 0.10 -3.70
N THR A 115 -10.06 -0.94 -3.03
CA THR A 115 -11.37 -1.56 -3.35
C THR A 115 -12.52 -0.55 -3.20
N ALA A 116 -12.44 0.37 -2.23
CA ALA A 116 -13.46 1.38 -2.01
C ALA A 116 -13.33 2.59 -2.96
N ARG A 117 -12.19 2.80 -3.60
CA ARG A 117 -11.89 4.00 -4.40
C ARG A 117 -11.84 3.77 -5.90
N LEU A 118 -11.65 2.55 -6.34
CA LEU A 118 -11.73 2.20 -7.76
C LEU A 118 -13.17 2.37 -8.26
N SER A 119 -13.32 2.82 -9.52
CA SER A 119 -14.63 2.87 -10.16
C SER A 119 -15.20 1.47 -10.37
N ASN A 120 -16.51 1.37 -10.54
CA ASN A 120 -17.20 0.09 -10.75
C ASN A 120 -16.77 -0.63 -12.05
N GLU A 121 -16.18 0.09 -12.99
CA GLU A 121 -15.64 -0.45 -14.24
C GLU A 121 -14.29 -1.15 -14.06
N LEU A 122 -13.64 -0.91 -12.92
CA LEU A 122 -12.33 -1.44 -12.60
C LEU A 122 -12.39 -2.45 -11.47
N LYS A 123 -11.59 -3.51 -11.61
CA LYS A 123 -11.42 -4.54 -10.60
C LYS A 123 -9.97 -4.55 -10.11
N LEU A 124 -9.80 -4.46 -8.79
CA LEU A 124 -8.50 -4.76 -8.18
C LEU A 124 -8.27 -6.28 -8.27
N VAL A 125 -7.19 -6.67 -8.93
CA VAL A 125 -6.90 -8.09 -9.20
C VAL A 125 -5.81 -8.59 -8.26
N LYS A 126 -4.79 -7.77 -8.04
CA LYS A 126 -3.62 -8.18 -7.27
C LYS A 126 -2.93 -6.97 -6.68
N LEU A 127 -2.40 -7.15 -5.50
CA LEU A 127 -1.47 -6.24 -4.86
C LEU A 127 -0.21 -6.99 -4.46
N LYS A 128 0.93 -6.33 -4.57
CA LYS A 128 2.21 -6.84 -4.09
C LYS A 128 2.96 -5.71 -3.41
N LEU A 129 3.41 -5.91 -2.18
CA LEU A 129 4.16 -4.92 -1.43
C LEU A 129 5.48 -5.52 -0.97
N HIS A 130 6.56 -5.03 -1.56
CA HIS A 130 7.92 -5.34 -1.12
C HIS A 130 8.30 -4.45 0.06
N GLU A 131 8.70 -5.07 1.15
CA GLU A 131 9.37 -4.41 2.28
C GLU A 131 10.86 -4.27 2.01
N THR A 132 11.45 -5.30 1.43
CA THR A 132 12.82 -5.34 0.91
C THR A 132 12.83 -5.89 -0.52
N LYS A 133 13.99 -5.91 -1.17
CA LYS A 133 14.14 -6.56 -2.49
C LYS A 133 13.69 -8.02 -2.50
N ASP A 134 13.92 -8.71 -1.40
CA ASP A 134 13.80 -10.16 -1.30
C ASP A 134 12.59 -10.64 -0.51
N SER A 135 11.82 -9.70 0.08
CA SER A 135 10.70 -10.02 0.96
C SER A 135 9.48 -9.16 0.64
N TYR A 136 8.37 -9.80 0.35
CA TYR A 136 7.12 -9.13 0.01
C TYR A 136 5.90 -9.92 0.48
N ALA A 137 4.79 -9.23 0.66
CA ALA A 137 3.46 -9.82 0.78
C ALA A 137 2.69 -9.63 -0.53
N GLU A 138 1.84 -10.57 -0.86
CA GLU A 138 1.02 -10.55 -2.07
C GLU A 138 -0.43 -10.91 -1.72
N TRP A 139 -1.36 -10.12 -2.23
CA TRP A 139 -2.78 -10.39 -2.20
C TRP A 139 -3.29 -10.61 -3.64
N VAL A 140 -4.04 -11.70 -3.83
CA VAL A 140 -4.67 -12.07 -5.10
C VAL A 140 -6.14 -12.37 -4.94
#